data_98a757e0c1b7780d35f5371ec47142bd
#
_entry.id   98a757e0c1b7780d35f5371ec47142bd
#
_cell.length_a   1.000
_cell.length_b   1.000
_cell.length_c   1.000
_cell.angle_alpha   90.00
_cell.angle_beta   90.00
_cell.angle_gamma   90.00
#
_symmetry.space_group_name_H-M   'P 1'
#
loop_
_entity.id
_entity.type
_entity.pdbx_description
1 polymer ?
#
loop_
_entity_poly.entity_id
_entity_poly.type
_entity_poly.pdbx_seq_one_letter_code
_entity_poly.pdbx_strand_id
1 'polypeptide(L)'
;MKVKIVSIITFLFIATSISAQSTIDKWVAMKDFHVILSQTFHPAEEGNLEPIKSRSEEFMNKANDLLQLDIPEEFRTKEILILSENLQIKSKTLHALVLSIAPDEEITKSITEIHTIFHQIIGLCTEEKK
;
A
#
# COMPACT_ATOMS: atom_id res chain seq x y z
N MET A 1 25.92 24.88 -18.19
CA MET A 1 26.14 23.44 -18.26
C MET A 1 25.59 22.66 -17.06
N LYS A 2 25.80 23.13 -15.83
CA LYS A 2 25.30 22.46 -14.63
C LYS A 2 23.76 22.40 -14.59
N VAL A 3 23.07 23.40 -15.13
CA VAL A 3 21.61 23.48 -15.14
C VAL A 3 21.01 22.37 -16.03
N LYS A 4 21.64 22.03 -17.14
CA LYS A 4 21.16 20.98 -18.05
C LYS A 4 21.21 19.58 -17.41
N ILE A 5 22.26 19.32 -16.63
CA ILE A 5 22.41 18.04 -15.92
C ILE A 5 21.33 17.86 -14.85
N VAL A 6 21.06 18.93 -14.10
CA VAL A 6 20.01 18.92 -13.08
C VAL A 6 18.64 18.66 -13.70
N SER A 7 18.38 19.26 -14.86
CA SER A 7 17.11 19.09 -15.58
C SER A 7 16.90 17.64 -16.02
N ILE A 8 17.95 16.97 -16.48
CA ILE A 8 17.90 15.56 -16.90
C ILE A 8 17.58 14.64 -15.71
N ILE A 9 18.23 14.89 -14.57
CA ILE A 9 18.01 14.10 -13.35
C ILE A 9 16.56 14.21 -12.87
N THR A 10 16.01 15.43 -12.90
CA THR A 10 14.63 15.68 -12.52
C THR A 10 13.65 14.93 -13.42
N PHE A 11 13.91 14.91 -14.72
CA PHE A 11 13.08 14.21 -15.71
C PHE A 11 13.06 12.69 -15.43
N LEU A 12 14.21 12.09 -15.13
CA LEU A 12 14.32 10.66 -14.83
C LEU A 12 13.51 10.30 -13.57
N PHE A 13 13.54 11.15 -12.56
CA PHE A 13 12.79 10.94 -11.34
C PHE A 13 11.27 10.93 -11.58
N ILE A 14 10.79 11.86 -12.41
CA ILE A 14 9.37 11.94 -12.78
C ILE A 14 8.94 10.67 -13.55
N ALA A 15 9.77 10.18 -14.45
CA ALA A 15 9.49 8.98 -15.22
C ALA A 15 9.33 7.75 -14.35
N THR A 16 10.12 7.63 -13.27
CA THR A 16 10.02 6.52 -12.33
C THR A 16 8.68 6.54 -11.59
N SER A 17 8.23 7.71 -11.16
CA SER A 17 6.95 7.88 -10.47
C SER A 17 5.77 7.49 -11.36
N ILE A 18 5.79 7.88 -12.62
CA ILE A 18 4.73 7.55 -13.58
C ILE A 18 4.65 6.04 -13.80
N SER A 19 5.79 5.34 -13.86
CA SER A 19 5.84 3.89 -14.05
C SER A 19 5.17 3.13 -12.91
N ALA A 20 5.45 3.51 -11.64
CA ALA A 20 4.85 2.87 -10.47
C ALA A 20 3.34 3.08 -10.43
N GLN A 21 2.88 4.28 -10.74
CA GLN A 21 1.45 4.60 -10.75
C GLN A 21 0.70 3.83 -11.85
N SER A 22 1.31 3.68 -13.01
CA SER A 22 0.77 2.90 -14.12
C SER A 22 0.57 1.43 -13.74
N THR A 23 1.45 0.86 -12.93
CA THR A 23 1.34 -0.52 -12.45
C THR A 23 0.13 -0.70 -11.52
N ILE A 24 -0.05 0.24 -10.59
CA ILE A 24 -1.19 0.20 -9.67
C ILE A 24 -2.53 0.29 -10.42
N ASP A 25 -2.59 1.09 -11.47
CA ASP A 25 -3.82 1.28 -12.25
C ASP A 25 -4.33 -0.01 -12.88
N LYS A 26 -3.46 -0.97 -13.16
CA LYS A 26 -3.86 -2.25 -13.75
C LYS A 26 -4.55 -3.18 -12.75
N TRP A 27 -4.24 -3.03 -11.47
CA TRP A 27 -4.83 -3.85 -10.41
C TRP A 27 -5.79 -2.98 -9.62
N VAL A 28 -7.06 -3.01 -10.01
CA VAL A 28 -8.09 -2.11 -9.47
C VAL A 28 -8.21 -2.23 -7.95
N ALA A 29 -8.24 -3.47 -7.41
CA ALA A 29 -8.34 -3.66 -5.97
C ALA A 29 -7.14 -3.09 -5.22
N MET A 30 -5.94 -3.20 -5.80
CA MET A 30 -4.72 -2.64 -5.21
C MET A 30 -4.74 -1.11 -5.27
N LYS A 31 -5.26 -0.55 -6.36
CA LYS A 31 -5.42 0.89 -6.48
C LYS A 31 -6.38 1.43 -5.42
N ASP A 32 -7.51 0.76 -5.23
CA ASP A 32 -8.49 1.15 -4.22
C ASP A 32 -7.92 1.03 -2.81
N PHE A 33 -7.17 -0.05 -2.55
CA PHE A 33 -6.49 -0.21 -1.27
C PHE A 33 -5.45 0.89 -1.04
N HIS A 34 -4.71 1.26 -2.07
CA HIS A 34 -3.72 2.34 -1.98
C HIS A 34 -4.36 3.66 -1.55
N VAL A 35 -5.56 3.95 -2.02
CA VAL A 35 -6.27 5.19 -1.63
C VAL A 35 -6.50 5.22 -0.13
N ILE A 36 -7.10 4.16 0.44
CA ILE A 36 -7.38 4.16 1.87
C ILE A 36 -6.10 4.07 2.70
N LEU A 37 -5.10 3.33 2.22
CA LEU A 37 -3.80 3.26 2.89
C LEU A 37 -3.18 4.65 3.01
N SER A 38 -3.16 5.42 1.91
CA SER A 38 -2.60 6.78 1.90
C SER A 38 -3.35 7.72 2.84
N GLN A 39 -4.68 7.65 2.83
CA GLN A 39 -5.53 8.52 3.63
C GLN A 39 -5.46 8.21 5.13
N THR A 40 -5.00 7.03 5.52
CA THR A 40 -4.91 6.62 6.92
C THR A 40 -3.47 6.57 7.43
N PHE A 41 -2.54 6.16 6.58
CA PHE A 41 -1.13 6.02 6.97
C PHE A 41 -0.43 7.38 7.12
N HIS A 42 -0.60 8.29 6.17
CA HIS A 42 0.07 9.59 6.23
C HIS A 42 -0.29 10.38 7.49
N PRO A 43 -1.59 10.50 7.87
CA PRO A 43 -1.90 11.12 9.15
C PRO A 43 -1.29 10.37 10.34
N ALA A 44 -1.28 9.03 10.30
CA ALA A 44 -0.73 8.23 11.39
C ALA A 44 0.77 8.49 11.59
N GLU A 45 1.52 8.69 10.51
CA GLU A 45 2.94 9.06 10.58
C GLU A 45 3.14 10.36 11.36
N GLU A 46 2.18 11.28 11.26
CA GLU A 46 2.24 12.57 11.93
C GLU A 46 1.62 12.53 13.33
N GLY A 47 1.22 11.35 13.80
CA GLY A 47 0.65 11.18 15.12
C GLY A 47 -0.86 11.29 15.19
N ASN A 48 -1.54 11.44 14.05
CA ASN A 48 -3.00 11.53 13.99
C ASN A 48 -3.61 10.19 13.60
N LEU A 49 -4.11 9.44 14.57
CA LEU A 49 -4.70 8.11 14.36
C LEU A 49 -6.20 8.15 14.12
N GLU A 50 -6.83 9.33 14.11
CA GLU A 50 -8.28 9.42 13.89
C GLU A 50 -8.74 8.77 12.58
N PRO A 51 -8.09 9.00 11.44
CA PRO A 51 -8.53 8.36 10.20
C PRO A 51 -8.51 6.84 10.26
N ILE A 52 -7.43 6.23 10.76
CA ILE A 52 -7.38 4.77 10.83
C ILE A 52 -8.34 4.22 11.88
N LYS A 53 -8.53 4.90 13.00
CA LYS A 53 -9.46 4.44 14.03
C LYS A 53 -10.90 4.47 13.54
N SER A 54 -11.29 5.47 12.76
CA SER A 54 -12.65 5.59 12.24
C SER A 54 -12.90 4.74 11.00
N ARG A 55 -11.85 4.34 10.27
CA ARG A 55 -11.98 3.65 8.98
C ARG A 55 -11.30 2.29 8.94
N SER A 56 -11.01 1.69 10.09
CA SER A 56 -10.30 0.41 10.11
C SER A 56 -11.09 -0.73 9.48
N GLU A 57 -12.42 -0.70 9.57
CA GLU A 57 -13.27 -1.71 8.93
C GLU A 57 -13.22 -1.58 7.40
N GLU A 58 -13.34 -0.37 6.89
CA GLU A 58 -13.20 -0.09 5.46
C GLU A 58 -11.82 -0.52 4.96
N PHE A 59 -10.78 -0.20 5.73
CA PHE A 59 -9.39 -0.59 5.44
C PHE A 59 -9.28 -2.12 5.30
N MET A 60 -9.82 -2.84 6.27
CA MET A 60 -9.83 -4.31 6.27
C MET A 60 -10.57 -4.86 5.04
N ASN A 61 -11.72 -4.29 4.72
CA ASN A 61 -12.53 -4.74 3.59
C ASN A 61 -11.81 -4.53 2.26
N LYS A 62 -11.11 -3.40 2.09
CA LYS A 62 -10.33 -3.15 0.88
C LYS A 62 -9.16 -4.10 0.76
N ALA A 63 -8.54 -4.48 1.89
CA ALA A 63 -7.49 -5.50 1.87
C ALA A 63 -8.03 -6.87 1.48
N ASN A 64 -9.23 -7.22 1.94
CA ASN A 64 -9.88 -8.48 1.56
C ASN A 64 -10.13 -8.55 0.06
N ASP A 65 -10.49 -7.45 -0.56
CA ASP A 65 -10.76 -7.39 -1.99
C ASP A 65 -9.54 -7.77 -2.85
N LEU A 66 -8.34 -7.61 -2.31
CA LEU A 66 -7.11 -7.92 -3.06
C LEU A 66 -7.06 -9.37 -3.56
N LEU A 67 -7.61 -10.31 -2.79
CA LEU A 67 -7.60 -11.72 -3.16
C LEU A 67 -8.94 -12.21 -3.68
N GLN A 68 -10.00 -11.44 -3.50
CA GLN A 68 -11.35 -11.83 -3.93
C GLN A 68 -11.74 -11.27 -5.28
N LEU A 69 -11.20 -10.11 -5.65
CA LEU A 69 -11.47 -9.50 -6.95
C LEU A 69 -10.36 -9.90 -7.94
N ASP A 70 -10.62 -9.65 -9.22
CA ASP A 70 -9.69 -10.04 -10.26
C ASP A 70 -8.31 -9.45 -10.09
N ILE A 71 -7.31 -10.35 -10.05
CA ILE A 71 -5.90 -9.99 -10.05
C ILE A 71 -5.40 -10.13 -11.49
N PRO A 72 -4.72 -9.12 -12.06
CA PRO A 72 -4.13 -9.28 -13.38
C PRO A 72 -3.23 -10.52 -13.43
N GLU A 73 -3.32 -11.28 -14.50
CA GLU A 73 -2.59 -12.54 -14.62
C GLU A 73 -1.09 -12.37 -14.39
N GLU A 74 -0.52 -11.28 -14.89
CA GLU A 74 0.90 -10.97 -14.72
C GLU A 74 1.34 -10.80 -13.26
N PHE A 75 0.39 -10.53 -12.35
CA PHE A 75 0.66 -10.35 -10.93
C PHE A 75 0.30 -11.57 -10.08
N ARG A 76 -0.15 -12.65 -10.68
CA ARG A 76 -0.53 -13.89 -9.97
C ARG A 76 0.66 -14.79 -9.69
N THR A 77 1.74 -14.23 -9.20
CA THR A 77 2.91 -15.00 -8.79
C THR A 77 2.75 -15.48 -7.35
N LYS A 78 3.45 -16.55 -7.01
CA LYS A 78 3.42 -17.10 -5.66
C LYS A 78 3.79 -16.06 -4.62
N GLU A 79 4.85 -15.28 -4.89
CA GLU A 79 5.34 -14.26 -3.95
C GLU A 79 4.32 -13.14 -3.73
N ILE A 80 3.73 -12.64 -4.80
CA ILE A 80 2.73 -11.57 -4.71
C ILE A 80 1.50 -12.06 -3.96
N LEU A 81 1.04 -13.28 -4.23
CA LEU A 81 -0.12 -13.84 -3.56
C LEU A 81 0.12 -14.04 -2.07
N ILE A 82 1.31 -14.52 -1.69
CA ILE A 82 1.67 -14.70 -0.27
C ILE A 82 1.70 -13.34 0.46
N LEU A 83 2.31 -12.33 -0.15
CA LEU A 83 2.36 -11.00 0.44
C LEU A 83 0.98 -10.37 0.54
N SER A 84 0.13 -10.59 -0.46
CA SER A 84 -1.24 -10.08 -0.46
C SER A 84 -2.08 -10.74 0.64
N GLU A 85 -1.90 -12.03 0.86
CA GLU A 85 -2.53 -12.75 1.96
C GLU A 85 -2.05 -12.22 3.31
N ASN A 86 -0.76 -12.00 3.44
CA ASN A 86 -0.18 -11.43 4.66
C ASN A 86 -0.72 -10.03 4.95
N LEU A 87 -0.86 -9.21 3.91
CA LEU A 87 -1.43 -7.88 4.03
C LEU A 87 -2.88 -7.95 4.50
N GLN A 88 -3.65 -8.91 3.98
CA GLN A 88 -5.02 -9.15 4.39
C GLN A 88 -5.11 -9.52 5.87
N ILE A 89 -4.26 -10.46 6.31
CA ILE A 89 -4.23 -10.90 7.72
C ILE A 89 -3.86 -9.74 8.64
N LYS A 90 -2.84 -8.98 8.29
CA LYS A 90 -2.42 -7.84 9.12
C LYS A 90 -3.47 -6.72 9.16
N SER A 91 -4.24 -6.55 8.09
CA SER A 91 -5.33 -5.59 8.07
C SER A 91 -6.46 -6.00 9.01
N LYS A 92 -6.76 -7.28 9.10
CA LYS A 92 -7.71 -7.82 10.08
C LYS A 92 -7.22 -7.60 11.51
N THR A 93 -5.94 -7.82 11.74
CA THR A 93 -5.32 -7.58 13.05
C THR A 93 -5.39 -6.10 13.42
N LEU A 94 -5.13 -5.21 12.46
CA LEU A 94 -5.24 -3.77 12.70
C LEU A 94 -6.66 -3.38 13.13
N HIS A 95 -7.67 -3.89 12.42
CA HIS A 95 -9.06 -3.62 12.79
C HIS A 95 -9.37 -4.13 14.20
N ALA A 96 -8.89 -5.32 14.54
CA ALA A 96 -9.07 -5.88 15.89
C ALA A 96 -8.39 -5.02 16.96
N LEU A 97 -7.20 -4.48 16.68
CA LEU A 97 -6.51 -3.57 17.60
C LEU A 97 -7.34 -2.30 17.84
N VAL A 98 -7.92 -1.74 16.78
CA VAL A 98 -8.76 -0.55 16.91
C VAL A 98 -9.99 -0.87 17.75
N LEU A 99 -10.66 -2.00 17.48
CA LEU A 99 -11.87 -2.38 18.24
C LEU A 99 -11.57 -2.64 19.72
N SER A 100 -10.39 -3.16 20.04
CA SER A 100 -10.00 -3.44 21.42
C SER A 100 -9.39 -2.23 22.14
N ILE A 101 -9.35 -1.09 21.47
CA ILE A 101 -8.79 0.15 22.03
C ILE A 101 -7.34 -0.06 22.45
N ALA A 102 -6.55 -0.69 21.57
CA ALA A 102 -5.14 -0.94 21.80
C ALA A 102 -4.36 0.39 21.90
N PRO A 103 -3.18 0.39 22.54
CA PRO A 103 -2.35 1.60 22.62
C PRO A 103 -2.01 2.16 21.23
N ASP A 104 -1.90 3.47 21.13
CA ASP A 104 -1.60 4.15 19.86
C ASP A 104 -0.32 3.63 19.22
N GLU A 105 0.69 3.27 20.02
CA GLU A 105 1.95 2.69 19.53
C GLU A 105 1.73 1.40 18.75
N GLU A 106 0.84 0.54 19.23
CA GLU A 106 0.55 -0.74 18.57
C GLU A 106 -0.19 -0.52 17.26
N ILE A 107 -1.14 0.41 17.24
CA ILE A 107 -1.88 0.74 16.02
C ILE A 107 -0.93 1.35 14.98
N THR A 108 -0.07 2.27 15.39
CA THR A 108 0.93 2.89 14.50
C THR A 108 1.88 1.85 13.93
N LYS A 109 2.38 0.94 14.78
CA LYS A 109 3.26 -0.14 14.34
C LYS A 109 2.57 -1.03 13.30
N SER A 110 1.31 -1.39 13.57
CA SER A 110 0.54 -2.26 12.69
C SER A 110 0.35 -1.64 11.30
N ILE A 111 -0.09 -0.38 11.21
CA ILE A 111 -0.29 0.26 9.91
C ILE A 111 1.05 0.49 9.19
N THR A 112 2.12 0.73 9.92
CA THR A 112 3.45 0.89 9.33
C THR A 112 3.93 -0.42 8.69
N GLU A 113 3.71 -1.55 9.35
CA GLU A 113 4.03 -2.87 8.79
C GLU A 113 3.24 -3.15 7.51
N ILE A 114 1.96 -2.80 7.50
CA ILE A 114 1.11 -2.96 6.33
C ILE A 114 1.63 -2.10 5.17
N HIS A 115 2.01 -0.87 5.45
CA HIS A 115 2.59 0.03 4.44
C HIS A 115 3.86 -0.56 3.83
N THR A 116 4.71 -1.18 4.65
CA THR A 116 5.92 -1.85 4.18
C THR A 116 5.59 -3.01 3.24
N ILE A 117 4.62 -3.85 3.61
CA ILE A 117 4.20 -4.98 2.76
C ILE A 117 3.63 -4.48 1.44
N PHE A 118 2.82 -3.41 1.48
CA PHE A 118 2.30 -2.79 0.27
C PHE A 118 3.42 -2.42 -0.70
N HIS A 119 4.47 -1.77 -0.21
CA HIS A 119 5.61 -1.39 -1.04
C HIS A 119 6.37 -2.60 -1.59
N GLN A 120 6.46 -3.68 -0.82
CA GLN A 120 7.07 -4.93 -1.30
C GLN A 120 6.27 -5.50 -2.48
N ILE A 121 4.95 -5.51 -2.39
CA ILE A 121 4.09 -6.00 -3.47
C ILE A 121 4.28 -5.14 -4.72
N ILE A 122 4.24 -3.83 -4.58
CA ILE A 122 4.39 -2.92 -5.72
C ILE A 122 5.76 -3.08 -6.37
N GLY A 123 6.80 -3.28 -5.55
CA GLY A 123 8.14 -3.54 -6.06
C GLY A 123 8.21 -4.79 -6.94
N LEU A 124 7.58 -5.88 -6.51
CA LEU A 124 7.52 -7.11 -7.28
C LEU A 124 6.73 -6.94 -8.57
N CYS A 125 5.61 -6.24 -8.51
CA CYS A 125 4.80 -5.97 -9.71
C CYS A 125 5.59 -5.16 -10.75
N THR A 126 6.43 -4.24 -10.30
CA THR A 126 7.23 -3.41 -11.19
C THR A 126 8.41 -4.19 -11.79
N GLU A 127 9.05 -5.05 -11.01
CA GLU A 127 10.20 -5.86 -11.46
C GLU A 127 9.82 -6.88 -12.52
N GLU A 128 8.65 -7.47 -12.43
CA GLU A 128 8.21 -8.49 -13.37
C GLU A 128 8.01 -7.99 -14.80
N LYS A 129 7.96 -6.69 -14.99
CA LYS A 129 7.83 -6.11 -16.32
C LYS A 129 9.17 -6.02 -17.07
N LYS A 130 10.25 -6.31 -16.41
CA LYS A 130 11.55 -6.35 -17.04
C LYS A 130 11.78 -7.70 -17.68
#